data_8378e2082ed7c29daa8cdd30731c05c8
#
_entry.id   8378e2082ed7c29daa8cdd30731c05c8
#
_cell.length_a   1.000
_cell.length_b   1.000
_cell.length_c   1.000
_cell.angle_alpha   90.00
_cell.angle_beta   90.00
_cell.angle_gamma   90.00
#
_symmetry.space_group_name_H-M   'P 1'
#
loop_
_entity.id
_entity.type
_entity.pdbx_description
1 polymer ?
#
loop_
_entity_poly.entity_id
_entity_poly.type
_entity_poly.pdbx_seq_one_letter_code
_entity_poly.pdbx_strand_id
1 'polypeptide(L)'
;MYRDASLFRFGTNRCSLKIEESIGENLKNATFVAVSCVWKIKNGKERASMKGKDDVFKKFHESFAKMEGHFHILEQRIPVELQMEYFKYSANVRKENQPPRPLSEEECEMIYETLLNGETEEREEKRHLLSVLATAKSIRAYRLLEEYAQCADPEVTDWACMALMESRIALESEFSDEKQIYISTGLGGKGEKLRFYVLMLSKGKRPFEDYQRTTIEKEFAYSLPQSNCEIERIAVGEQFVELEFLVPVKEDVKRVLDRVINECNQYGDFLSDVYTVTNVKELTQEEIAEIINKDESFKTSN
;
A
#
# COMPACT_ATOMS: atom_id res chain seq x y z
N MET A 1 2.32 -16.88 18.82
CA MET A 1 0.86 -16.96 19.12
C MET A 1 0.16 -16.02 18.15
N TYR A 2 -0.40 -16.56 17.07
CA TYR A 2 -1.08 -15.76 16.05
C TYR A 2 -2.34 -15.16 16.66
N ARG A 3 -2.39 -13.83 16.82
CA ARG A 3 -3.67 -13.16 17.06
C ARG A 3 -4.34 -12.97 15.70
N ASP A 4 -5.51 -13.58 15.55
CA ASP A 4 -6.34 -13.57 14.37
C ASP A 4 -6.44 -12.16 13.77
N ALA A 5 -6.04 -12.05 12.50
CA ALA A 5 -6.35 -10.90 11.68
C ALA A 5 -7.87 -10.83 11.56
N SER A 6 -8.50 -9.87 12.22
CA SER A 6 -9.93 -9.64 12.09
C SER A 6 -10.24 -9.18 10.67
N LEU A 7 -10.65 -10.13 9.84
CA LEU A 7 -11.22 -9.87 8.51
C LEU A 7 -12.60 -9.22 8.71
N PHE A 8 -12.64 -7.90 8.70
CA PHE A 8 -13.93 -7.21 8.65
C PHE A 8 -14.45 -7.20 7.21
N ARG A 9 -15.35 -8.13 6.89
CA ARG A 9 -16.17 -8.08 5.69
C ARG A 9 -17.38 -7.19 5.96
N PHE A 10 -17.40 -6.00 5.39
CA PHE A 10 -18.58 -5.15 5.36
C PHE A 10 -18.98 -4.87 3.90
N GLY A 11 -19.96 -5.58 3.39
CA GLY A 11 -20.59 -5.32 2.09
C GLY A 11 -19.61 -5.19 0.91
N THR A 12 -19.83 -4.20 0.05
CA THR A 12 -18.99 -3.91 -1.12
C THR A 12 -17.67 -3.20 -0.80
N ASN A 13 -17.46 -2.80 0.44
CA ASN A 13 -16.22 -2.15 0.89
C ASN A 13 -15.36 -3.19 1.59
N ARG A 14 -14.18 -3.48 1.03
CA ARG A 14 -13.16 -4.33 1.65
C ARG A 14 -12.06 -3.44 2.20
N CYS A 15 -11.90 -3.41 3.52
CA CYS A 15 -10.68 -2.95 4.16
C CYS A 15 -10.17 -4.08 5.03
N SER A 16 -8.95 -4.51 4.81
CA SER A 16 -8.25 -5.40 5.71
C SER A 16 -7.00 -4.70 6.21
N LEU A 17 -7.00 -4.34 7.48
CA LEU A 17 -5.80 -3.97 8.19
C LEU A 17 -5.25 -5.26 8.79
N LYS A 18 -4.19 -5.80 8.22
CA LYS A 18 -3.44 -6.89 8.82
C LYS A 18 -2.25 -6.28 9.54
N ILE A 19 -2.33 -6.26 10.86
CA ILE A 19 -1.17 -5.99 11.70
C ILE A 19 -0.55 -7.35 11.98
N GLU A 20 0.51 -7.71 11.26
CA GLU A 20 1.33 -8.83 11.63
C GLU A 20 2.34 -8.35 12.68
N GLU A 21 1.96 -8.45 13.95
CA GLU A 21 2.92 -8.34 15.04
C GLU A 21 3.87 -9.54 14.94
N SER A 22 5.12 -9.23 14.68
CA SER A 22 6.29 -10.09 14.63
C SER A 22 6.58 -10.83 13.32
N ILE A 23 7.48 -10.25 12.59
CA ILE A 23 8.45 -11.01 11.82
C ILE A 23 9.43 -11.64 12.84
N GLY A 24 8.99 -12.70 13.52
CA GLY A 24 9.79 -13.48 14.48
C GLY A 24 9.86 -12.89 15.91
N GLU A 25 9.83 -13.75 16.92
CA GLU A 25 9.92 -13.44 18.36
C GLU A 25 11.21 -12.71 18.80
N ASN A 26 12.14 -12.44 17.88
CA ASN A 26 13.44 -11.81 18.14
C ASN A 26 13.57 -10.37 17.62
N LEU A 27 12.54 -9.76 17.02
CA LEU A 27 12.57 -8.35 16.59
C LEU A 27 11.91 -7.49 17.65
N LYS A 28 12.68 -7.04 18.64
CA LYS A 28 12.16 -6.35 19.84
C LYS A 28 11.49 -5.01 19.54
N ASN A 29 11.88 -4.32 18.46
CA ASN A 29 11.47 -2.93 18.20
C ASN A 29 10.88 -2.72 16.79
N ALA A 30 10.50 -3.76 16.05
CA ALA A 30 9.93 -3.62 14.72
C ALA A 30 8.49 -4.14 14.65
N THR A 31 7.62 -3.35 14.02
CA THR A 31 6.23 -3.73 13.72
C THR A 31 6.02 -3.64 12.21
N PHE A 32 5.58 -4.71 11.58
CA PHE A 32 5.21 -4.73 10.18
C PHE A 32 3.69 -4.62 10.03
N VAL A 33 3.24 -3.73 9.16
CA VAL A 33 1.82 -3.47 8.90
C VAL A 33 1.55 -3.56 7.40
N ALA A 34 0.91 -4.64 6.97
CA ALA A 34 0.38 -4.74 5.62
C ALA A 34 -1.01 -4.10 5.56
N VAL A 35 -1.18 -3.13 4.66
CA VAL A 35 -2.41 -2.36 4.53
C VAL A 35 -3.01 -2.54 3.16
N SER A 36 -4.22 -3.08 3.13
CA SER A 36 -5.00 -3.27 1.90
C SER A 36 -6.37 -2.66 2.08
N CYS A 37 -6.65 -1.58 1.37
CA CYS A 37 -7.90 -0.85 1.50
C CYS A 37 -8.49 -0.52 0.13
N VAL A 38 -9.76 -0.88 -0.06
CA VAL A 38 -10.60 -0.42 -1.18
C VAL A 38 -11.87 0.17 -0.59
N TRP A 39 -12.11 1.46 -0.80
CA TRP A 39 -13.26 2.15 -0.25
C TRP A 39 -14.09 2.83 -1.33
N LYS A 40 -15.41 2.68 -1.24
CA LYS A 40 -16.38 3.53 -1.90
C LYS A 40 -16.96 4.50 -0.86
N ILE A 41 -16.68 5.79 -1.01
CA ILE A 41 -17.02 6.84 -0.06
C ILE A 41 -18.17 7.66 -0.60
N LYS A 42 -19.06 8.12 0.30
CA LYS A 42 -20.04 9.15 0.02
C LYS A 42 -19.67 10.40 0.82
N ASN A 43 -19.42 11.50 0.14
CA ASN A 43 -19.26 12.82 0.74
C ASN A 43 -20.68 13.39 0.97
N GLY A 44 -20.99 13.90 2.18
CA GLY A 44 -22.27 14.58 2.42
C GLY A 44 -22.92 14.31 3.76
N LYS A 45 -23.83 15.23 4.15
CA LYS A 45 -24.46 15.37 5.48
C LYS A 45 -25.62 14.42 5.77
N GLU A 46 -25.82 13.33 5.06
CA GLU A 46 -26.89 12.39 5.36
C GLU A 46 -26.58 11.51 6.59
N ARG A 47 -27.03 11.97 7.73
CA ARG A 47 -26.74 11.47 9.08
C ARG A 47 -27.44 10.18 9.51
N ALA A 48 -28.25 9.52 8.71
CA ALA A 48 -29.18 8.54 9.29
C ALA A 48 -28.98 7.07 8.96
N SER A 49 -28.20 6.68 7.92
CA SER A 49 -28.17 5.28 7.48
C SER A 49 -26.80 4.61 7.30
N MET A 50 -25.68 5.29 7.56
CA MET A 50 -24.34 4.78 7.24
C MET A 50 -23.34 4.76 8.40
N LYS A 51 -23.78 4.52 9.63
CA LYS A 51 -22.89 4.44 10.82
C LYS A 51 -21.68 3.48 10.72
N GLY A 52 -21.61 2.61 9.70
CA GLY A 52 -20.53 1.62 9.56
C GLY A 52 -19.41 1.96 8.57
N LYS A 53 -19.60 2.94 7.66
CA LYS A 53 -18.67 3.19 6.56
C LYS A 53 -17.64 4.29 6.84
N ASP A 54 -18.02 5.35 7.53
CA ASP A 54 -17.12 6.40 8.02
C ASP A 54 -16.16 5.87 9.11
N ASP A 55 -16.59 4.81 9.81
CA ASP A 55 -15.84 4.19 10.91
C ASP A 55 -14.53 3.50 10.43
N VAL A 56 -14.48 3.01 9.19
CA VAL A 56 -13.29 2.29 8.66
C VAL A 56 -12.15 3.24 8.33
N PHE A 57 -12.43 4.38 7.68
CA PHE A 57 -11.42 5.41 7.44
C PHE A 57 -10.89 6.01 8.72
N LYS A 58 -11.81 6.30 9.63
CA LYS A 58 -11.47 6.79 10.96
C LYS A 58 -10.57 5.81 11.71
N LYS A 59 -10.90 4.52 11.69
CA LYS A 59 -10.07 3.47 12.30
C LYS A 59 -8.70 3.35 11.63
N PHE A 60 -8.65 3.43 10.28
CA PHE A 60 -7.39 3.44 9.55
C PHE A 60 -6.51 4.60 10.00
N HIS A 61 -7.02 5.83 9.91
CA HIS A 61 -6.29 7.03 10.36
C HIS A 61 -5.93 6.96 11.85
N GLU A 62 -6.87 6.58 12.74
CA GLU A 62 -6.62 6.47 14.18
C GLU A 62 -5.55 5.41 14.51
N SER A 63 -5.41 4.36 13.71
CA SER A 63 -4.39 3.34 13.89
C SER A 63 -2.99 3.92 13.71
N PHE A 64 -2.78 4.75 12.69
CA PHE A 64 -1.47 5.36 12.43
C PHE A 64 -1.23 6.64 13.24
N ALA A 65 -2.27 7.44 13.49
CA ALA A 65 -2.14 8.68 14.26
C ALA A 65 -1.65 8.46 15.71
N LYS A 66 -1.93 7.26 16.27
CA LYS A 66 -1.53 6.86 17.61
C LYS A 66 -0.20 6.11 17.68
N MET A 67 0.36 5.72 16.53
CA MET A 67 1.64 5.01 16.50
C MET A 67 2.79 6.00 16.70
N GLU A 68 3.62 5.71 17.69
CA GLU A 68 4.88 6.40 17.94
C GLU A 68 6.02 5.55 17.39
N GLY A 69 6.97 6.17 16.69
CA GLY A 69 8.13 5.53 16.07
C GLY A 69 8.42 6.07 14.67
N HIS A 70 9.45 5.51 14.04
CA HIS A 70 9.81 5.83 12.66
C HIS A 70 9.03 4.98 11.69
N PHE A 71 8.46 5.63 10.66
CA PHE A 71 7.72 4.95 9.61
C PHE A 71 8.62 4.69 8.40
N HIS A 72 8.65 3.43 7.97
CA HIS A 72 9.31 2.99 6.75
C HIS A 72 8.24 2.43 5.81
N ILE A 73 8.19 2.95 4.59
CA ILE A 73 7.20 2.53 3.61
C ILE A 73 7.89 1.73 2.53
N LEU A 74 7.32 0.58 2.16
CA LEU A 74 7.72 -0.14 0.96
C LEU A 74 7.35 0.71 -0.25
N GLU A 75 8.35 1.19 -0.98
CA GLU A 75 8.13 2.13 -2.10
C GLU A 75 7.63 1.42 -3.36
N GLN A 76 8.06 0.17 -3.56
CA GLN A 76 7.73 -0.65 -4.72
C GLN A 76 6.25 -1.05 -4.73
N ARG A 77 5.70 -1.15 -5.94
CA ARG A 77 4.34 -1.67 -6.17
C ARG A 77 4.39 -3.19 -6.23
N ILE A 78 4.17 -3.84 -5.11
CA ILE A 78 4.16 -5.29 -4.99
C ILE A 78 2.74 -5.76 -4.66
N PRO A 79 2.16 -6.72 -5.40
CA PRO A 79 0.84 -7.26 -5.08
C PRO A 79 0.75 -7.76 -3.64
N VAL A 80 -0.33 -7.42 -2.93
CA VAL A 80 -0.51 -7.79 -1.51
C VAL A 80 -0.48 -9.30 -1.31
N GLU A 81 -0.99 -10.05 -2.28
CA GLU A 81 -0.99 -11.51 -2.28
C GLU A 81 0.44 -12.07 -2.26
N LEU A 82 1.33 -11.49 -3.07
CA LEU A 82 2.74 -11.88 -3.12
C LEU A 82 3.47 -11.51 -1.81
N GLN A 83 3.18 -10.34 -1.24
CA GLN A 83 3.74 -9.94 0.05
C GLN A 83 3.37 -10.96 1.15
N MET A 84 2.10 -11.38 1.18
CA MET A 84 1.64 -12.40 2.13
C MET A 84 2.29 -13.78 1.90
N GLU A 85 2.43 -14.17 0.63
CA GLU A 85 3.14 -15.40 0.25
C GLU A 85 4.57 -15.37 0.75
N TYR A 86 5.29 -14.26 0.49
CA TYR A 86 6.66 -14.05 0.93
C TYR A 86 6.81 -14.20 2.45
N PHE A 87 6.03 -13.49 3.26
CA PHE A 87 6.17 -13.56 4.72
C PHE A 87 5.84 -14.94 5.29
N LYS A 88 4.86 -15.62 4.71
CA LYS A 88 4.56 -17.01 5.08
C LYS A 88 5.74 -17.93 4.77
N TYR A 89 6.36 -17.76 3.62
CA TYR A 89 7.52 -18.54 3.19
C TYR A 89 8.74 -18.26 4.08
N SER A 90 9.09 -17.00 4.26
CA SER A 90 10.21 -16.57 5.11
C SER A 90 10.06 -17.06 6.56
N ALA A 91 8.83 -17.05 7.10
CA ALA A 91 8.56 -17.61 8.42
C ALA A 91 8.87 -19.12 8.51
N ASN A 92 8.68 -19.88 7.42
CA ASN A 92 9.03 -21.30 7.37
C ASN A 92 10.56 -21.48 7.28
N VAL A 93 11.25 -20.70 6.44
CA VAL A 93 12.72 -20.72 6.36
C VAL A 93 13.36 -20.46 7.74
N ARG A 94 12.82 -19.51 8.50
CA ARG A 94 13.32 -19.25 9.87
C ARG A 94 13.08 -20.41 10.82
N LYS A 95 11.98 -21.15 10.69
CA LYS A 95 11.69 -22.32 11.53
C LYS A 95 12.61 -23.50 11.22
N GLU A 96 12.93 -23.70 9.94
CA GLU A 96 13.84 -24.75 9.50
C GLU A 96 15.27 -24.50 9.98
N ASN A 97 15.68 -23.23 10.12
CA ASN A 97 16.98 -22.80 10.61
C ASN A 97 17.04 -22.61 12.14
N GLN A 98 16.31 -23.40 12.92
CA GLN A 98 16.41 -23.34 14.40
C GLN A 98 17.29 -24.46 14.97
N PRO A 99 18.26 -24.13 15.88
CA PRO A 99 18.60 -22.78 16.37
C PRO A 99 19.21 -21.92 15.27
N PRO A 100 18.98 -20.60 15.28
CA PRO A 100 19.48 -19.72 14.22
C PRO A 100 21.00 -19.72 14.21
N ARG A 101 21.56 -20.26 13.14
CA ARG A 101 23.00 -20.16 12.85
C ARG A 101 23.20 -18.93 11.95
N PRO A 102 24.00 -17.95 12.36
CA PRO A 102 24.37 -16.88 11.46
C PRO A 102 25.16 -17.44 10.27
N LEU A 103 24.84 -16.98 9.06
CA LEU A 103 25.61 -17.30 7.87
C LEU A 103 26.97 -16.58 7.96
N SER A 104 28.04 -17.25 7.55
CA SER A 104 29.34 -16.60 7.35
C SER A 104 29.29 -15.70 6.12
N GLU A 105 30.26 -14.78 5.99
CA GLU A 105 30.35 -13.92 4.80
C GLU A 105 30.58 -14.76 3.54
N GLU A 106 31.40 -15.81 3.63
CA GLU A 106 31.65 -16.73 2.51
C GLU A 106 30.38 -17.50 2.10
N GLU A 107 29.56 -17.92 3.05
CA GLU A 107 28.27 -18.56 2.75
C GLU A 107 27.31 -17.59 2.04
N CYS A 108 27.27 -16.33 2.46
CA CYS A 108 26.46 -15.32 1.78
C CYS A 108 26.93 -15.09 0.34
N GLU A 109 28.27 -15.03 0.12
CA GLU A 109 28.85 -14.88 -1.23
C GLU A 109 28.50 -16.07 -2.12
N MET A 110 28.65 -17.30 -1.64
CA MET A 110 28.29 -18.50 -2.42
C MET A 110 26.82 -18.48 -2.83
N ILE A 111 25.91 -18.09 -1.93
CA ILE A 111 24.49 -17.97 -2.26
C ILE A 111 24.27 -16.91 -3.35
N TYR A 112 24.95 -15.77 -3.25
CA TYR A 112 24.85 -14.68 -4.21
C TYR A 112 25.40 -15.08 -5.59
N GLU A 113 26.56 -15.75 -5.63
CA GLU A 113 27.13 -16.28 -6.88
C GLU A 113 26.18 -17.30 -7.54
N THR A 114 25.56 -18.17 -6.77
CA THR A 114 24.54 -19.11 -7.27
C THR A 114 23.35 -18.38 -7.90
N LEU A 115 22.89 -17.29 -7.27
CA LEU A 115 21.79 -16.46 -7.80
C LEU A 115 22.18 -15.77 -9.12
N LEU A 116 23.45 -15.31 -9.28
CA LEU A 116 23.92 -14.59 -10.46
C LEU A 116 24.27 -15.50 -11.63
N ASN A 117 24.92 -16.63 -11.35
CA ASN A 117 25.47 -17.49 -12.40
C ASN A 117 24.42 -18.35 -13.12
N GLY A 118 23.16 -18.25 -12.71
CA GLY A 118 22.07 -19.00 -13.34
C GLY A 118 22.20 -20.52 -13.16
N GLU A 119 23.03 -20.97 -12.20
CA GLU A 119 23.10 -22.39 -11.81
C GLU A 119 21.74 -22.89 -11.33
N THR A 120 20.87 -21.95 -10.96
CA THR A 120 19.49 -22.18 -10.54
C THR A 120 18.55 -21.55 -11.54
N GLU A 121 18.01 -22.35 -12.46
CA GLU A 121 16.93 -21.89 -13.36
C GLU A 121 15.54 -21.92 -12.69
N GLU A 122 15.39 -22.66 -11.57
CA GLU A 122 14.11 -22.80 -10.90
C GLU A 122 13.77 -21.58 -10.03
N ARG A 123 12.64 -20.94 -10.35
CA ARG A 123 12.11 -19.78 -9.62
C ARG A 123 12.00 -20.00 -8.10
N GLU A 124 11.57 -21.20 -7.69
CA GLU A 124 11.38 -21.53 -6.28
C GLU A 124 12.71 -21.64 -5.51
N GLU A 125 13.77 -22.09 -6.16
CA GLU A 125 15.09 -22.14 -5.57
C GLU A 125 15.67 -20.73 -5.39
N LYS A 126 15.52 -19.84 -6.41
CA LYS A 126 15.89 -18.42 -6.28
C LYS A 126 15.14 -17.75 -5.12
N ARG A 127 13.85 -18.00 -5.00
CA ARG A 127 13.01 -17.50 -3.87
C ARG A 127 13.53 -18.01 -2.51
N HIS A 128 13.94 -19.27 -2.47
CA HIS A 128 14.51 -19.86 -1.25
C HIS A 128 15.80 -19.18 -0.86
N LEU A 129 16.77 -19.08 -1.78
CA LEU A 129 18.07 -18.46 -1.54
C LEU A 129 17.95 -16.99 -1.11
N LEU A 130 17.07 -16.22 -1.76
CA LEU A 130 16.75 -14.84 -1.37
C LEU A 130 16.19 -14.76 0.05
N SER A 131 15.29 -15.68 0.42
CA SER A 131 14.70 -15.72 1.77
C SER A 131 15.74 -16.15 2.82
N VAL A 132 16.67 -17.03 2.48
CA VAL A 132 17.80 -17.43 3.36
C VAL A 132 18.69 -16.23 3.63
N LEU A 133 19.10 -15.47 2.61
CA LEU A 133 19.86 -14.24 2.79
C LEU A 133 19.12 -13.20 3.63
N ALA A 134 17.81 -13.02 3.40
CA ALA A 134 17.00 -12.06 4.13
C ALA A 134 16.95 -12.35 5.65
N THR A 135 16.97 -13.63 6.03
CA THR A 135 16.89 -14.07 7.43
C THR A 135 18.23 -14.15 8.13
N ALA A 136 19.34 -13.94 7.41
CA ALA A 136 20.71 -14.11 7.92
C ALA A 136 21.15 -13.06 8.95
N LYS A 137 20.43 -11.91 9.07
CA LYS A 137 20.78 -10.80 9.98
C LYS A 137 22.24 -10.33 9.83
N SER A 138 22.74 -10.31 8.62
CA SER A 138 24.12 -9.96 8.26
C SER A 138 24.14 -8.70 7.40
N ILE A 139 25.04 -7.75 7.72
CA ILE A 139 25.27 -6.57 6.87
C ILE A 139 25.74 -7.00 5.47
N ARG A 140 26.53 -8.07 5.38
CA ARG A 140 26.97 -8.59 4.08
C ARG A 140 25.80 -9.11 3.27
N ALA A 141 24.93 -9.94 3.87
CA ALA A 141 23.72 -10.44 3.21
C ALA A 141 22.80 -9.29 2.74
N TYR A 142 22.63 -8.24 3.55
CA TYR A 142 21.86 -7.06 3.17
C TYR A 142 22.43 -6.38 1.90
N ARG A 143 23.75 -6.16 1.85
CA ARG A 143 24.41 -5.53 0.68
C ARG A 143 24.28 -6.38 -0.57
N LEU A 144 24.42 -7.69 -0.47
CA LEU A 144 24.24 -8.62 -1.58
C LEU A 144 22.79 -8.61 -2.09
N LEU A 145 21.80 -8.54 -1.19
CA LEU A 145 20.39 -8.38 -1.57
C LEU A 145 20.14 -7.03 -2.24
N GLU A 146 20.76 -5.95 -1.76
CA GLU A 146 20.65 -4.62 -2.36
C GLU A 146 21.21 -4.59 -3.79
N GLU A 147 22.35 -5.23 -4.00
CA GLU A 147 22.98 -5.38 -5.32
C GLU A 147 22.14 -6.26 -6.24
N TYR A 148 21.66 -7.41 -5.75
CA TYR A 148 20.81 -8.32 -6.53
C TYR A 148 19.49 -7.67 -6.93
N ALA A 149 18.86 -6.91 -6.06
CA ALA A 149 17.58 -6.25 -6.37
C ALA A 149 17.67 -5.27 -7.54
N GLN A 150 18.88 -4.76 -7.88
CA GLN A 150 19.09 -3.88 -9.03
C GLN A 150 19.17 -4.64 -10.37
N CYS A 151 19.51 -5.93 -10.34
CA CYS A 151 19.70 -6.76 -11.53
C CYS A 151 18.85 -8.04 -11.52
N ALA A 152 17.91 -8.16 -10.59
CA ALA A 152 17.07 -9.35 -10.41
C ALA A 152 16.27 -9.71 -11.66
N ASP A 153 16.15 -11.01 -11.93
CA ASP A 153 15.29 -11.51 -12.98
C ASP A 153 13.84 -11.05 -12.76
N PRO A 154 13.10 -10.71 -13.83
CA PRO A 154 11.71 -10.24 -13.73
C PRO A 154 10.78 -11.15 -12.91
N GLU A 155 11.04 -12.47 -12.91
CA GLU A 155 10.22 -13.47 -12.21
C GLU A 155 10.39 -13.44 -10.69
N VAL A 156 11.51 -12.90 -10.19
CA VAL A 156 11.83 -12.84 -8.75
C VAL A 156 12.12 -11.43 -8.24
N THR A 157 11.97 -10.40 -9.08
CA THR A 157 12.22 -8.99 -8.71
C THR A 157 11.42 -8.59 -7.47
N ASP A 158 10.12 -8.84 -7.46
CA ASP A 158 9.27 -8.50 -6.31
C ASP A 158 9.68 -9.27 -5.06
N TRP A 159 10.08 -10.54 -5.22
CA TRP A 159 10.57 -11.36 -4.10
C TRP A 159 11.89 -10.85 -3.56
N ALA A 160 12.81 -10.42 -4.43
CA ALA A 160 14.08 -9.81 -4.04
C ALA A 160 13.86 -8.48 -3.28
N CYS A 161 12.91 -7.66 -3.72
CA CYS A 161 12.53 -6.44 -3.00
C CYS A 161 11.98 -6.75 -1.60
N MET A 162 11.16 -7.79 -1.45
CA MET A 162 10.65 -8.23 -0.15
C MET A 162 11.76 -8.76 0.75
N ALA A 163 12.71 -9.54 0.19
CA ALA A 163 13.87 -10.06 0.89
C ALA A 163 14.79 -8.94 1.40
N LEU A 164 15.05 -7.95 0.55
CA LEU A 164 15.83 -6.76 0.92
C LEU A 164 15.17 -5.98 2.05
N MET A 165 13.85 -5.76 1.96
CA MET A 165 13.08 -5.09 3.01
C MET A 165 13.13 -5.85 4.33
N GLU A 166 12.94 -7.17 4.32
CA GLU A 166 13.03 -8.00 5.52
C GLU A 166 14.41 -7.94 6.17
N SER A 167 15.48 -8.04 5.37
CA SER A 167 16.85 -7.93 5.86
C SER A 167 17.12 -6.56 6.49
N ARG A 168 16.62 -5.49 5.85
CA ARG A 168 16.71 -4.12 6.38
C ARG A 168 15.98 -3.99 7.73
N ILE A 169 14.76 -4.49 7.83
CA ILE A 169 13.98 -4.51 9.09
C ILE A 169 14.75 -5.19 10.20
N ALA A 170 15.34 -6.36 9.89
CA ALA A 170 16.08 -7.15 10.85
C ALA A 170 17.32 -6.39 11.40
N LEU A 171 18.06 -5.71 10.52
CA LEU A 171 19.23 -4.93 10.90
C LEU A 171 18.86 -3.65 11.66
N GLU A 172 17.94 -2.85 11.15
CA GLU A 172 17.53 -1.59 11.79
C GLU A 172 16.93 -1.83 13.19
N SER A 173 16.19 -2.92 13.38
CA SER A 173 15.64 -3.26 14.70
C SER A 173 16.70 -3.76 15.71
N GLU A 174 17.85 -4.23 15.25
CA GLU A 174 18.96 -4.59 16.15
C GLU A 174 19.77 -3.36 16.59
N PHE A 175 19.88 -2.36 15.72
CA PHE A 175 20.71 -1.18 15.96
C PHE A 175 19.95 0.04 16.50
N SER A 176 18.61 -0.01 16.56
CA SER A 176 17.77 1.08 17.04
C SER A 176 17.05 0.72 18.34
N ASP A 177 17.14 1.61 19.32
CA ASP A 177 16.32 1.52 20.54
C ASP A 177 14.91 2.06 20.33
N GLU A 178 14.66 2.76 19.20
CA GLU A 178 13.36 3.32 18.86
C GLU A 178 12.50 2.32 18.08
N LYS A 179 11.18 2.45 18.26
CA LYS A 179 10.23 1.57 17.56
C LYS A 179 10.23 1.87 16.07
N GLN A 180 10.50 0.85 15.25
CA GLN A 180 10.47 0.91 13.80
C GLN A 180 9.15 0.35 13.29
N ILE A 181 8.44 1.08 12.43
CA ILE A 181 7.14 0.71 11.89
C ILE A 181 7.27 0.62 10.37
N TYR A 182 7.12 -0.59 9.84
CA TYR A 182 7.21 -0.85 8.40
C TYR A 182 5.82 -1.04 7.84
N ILE A 183 5.49 -0.23 6.82
CA ILE A 183 4.18 -0.23 6.18
C ILE A 183 4.35 -0.65 4.73
N SER A 184 3.54 -1.61 4.30
CA SER A 184 3.42 -1.97 2.90
C SER A 184 1.98 -1.89 2.41
N THR A 185 1.83 -1.48 1.16
CA THR A 185 0.57 -1.45 0.41
C THR A 185 0.79 -2.03 -0.97
N GLY A 186 -0.27 -2.37 -1.69
CA GLY A 186 -0.11 -2.86 -3.07
C GLY A 186 0.42 -1.81 -4.04
N LEU A 187 0.12 -0.53 -3.78
CA LEU A 187 0.63 0.60 -4.58
C LEU A 187 1.96 1.14 -4.05
N GLY A 188 2.43 0.69 -2.88
CA GLY A 188 3.64 1.20 -2.27
C GLY A 188 3.52 2.65 -1.79
N GLY A 189 4.63 3.39 -1.83
CA GLY A 189 4.64 4.78 -1.42
C GLY A 189 5.96 5.48 -1.77
N LYS A 190 6.29 6.54 -1.00
CA LYS A 190 7.56 7.25 -1.14
C LYS A 190 7.89 8.00 0.16
N GLY A 191 9.07 7.72 0.73
CA GLY A 191 9.44 8.30 2.02
C GLY A 191 8.42 7.92 3.10
N GLU A 192 7.79 8.90 3.75
CA GLU A 192 6.74 8.67 4.75
C GLU A 192 5.31 8.86 4.20
N LYS A 193 5.12 8.73 2.87
CA LYS A 193 3.83 8.91 2.21
C LYS A 193 3.37 7.63 1.54
N LEU A 194 2.12 7.25 1.77
CA LEU A 194 1.45 6.12 1.09
C LEU A 194 0.86 6.58 -0.23
N ARG A 195 0.94 5.74 -1.25
CA ARG A 195 0.30 5.99 -2.54
C ARG A 195 -1.14 5.52 -2.52
N PHE A 196 -2.02 6.38 -3.03
CA PHE A 196 -3.44 6.09 -3.22
C PHE A 196 -3.85 6.36 -4.66
N TYR A 197 -4.75 5.52 -5.15
CA TYR A 197 -5.48 5.72 -6.38
C TYR A 197 -6.92 6.08 -6.05
N VAL A 198 -7.45 7.09 -6.74
CA VAL A 198 -8.81 7.60 -6.53
C VAL A 198 -9.54 7.70 -7.86
N LEU A 199 -10.76 7.18 -7.91
CA LEU A 199 -11.70 7.37 -9.00
C LEU A 199 -12.88 8.22 -8.51
N MET A 200 -13.06 9.39 -9.13
CA MET A 200 -14.17 10.30 -8.87
C MET A 200 -15.04 10.40 -10.12
N LEU A 201 -16.36 10.42 -9.96
CA LEU A 201 -17.29 10.51 -11.07
C LEU A 201 -17.88 11.91 -11.19
N SER A 202 -18.28 12.30 -12.40
CA SER A 202 -19.10 13.50 -12.61
C SER A 202 -20.49 13.31 -12.01
N LYS A 203 -21.06 14.37 -11.48
CA LYS A 203 -22.41 14.36 -10.92
C LYS A 203 -23.46 14.17 -12.02
N GLY A 204 -24.24 13.10 -11.88
CA GLY A 204 -25.24 12.73 -12.89
C GLY A 204 -24.67 12.17 -14.18
N LYS A 205 -23.39 11.77 -14.19
CA LYS A 205 -22.68 11.17 -15.35
C LYS A 205 -22.69 12.05 -16.60
N ARG A 206 -22.67 13.34 -16.42
CA ARG A 206 -22.56 14.29 -17.54
C ARG A 206 -21.10 14.46 -17.91
N PRO A 207 -20.77 14.58 -19.20
CA PRO A 207 -19.41 14.96 -19.58
C PRO A 207 -18.99 16.28 -18.90
N PHE A 208 -17.75 16.34 -18.45
CA PHE A 208 -17.20 17.58 -17.92
C PHE A 208 -17.04 18.63 -19.02
N GLU A 209 -17.46 19.84 -18.75
CA GLU A 209 -17.18 21.00 -19.58
C GLU A 209 -15.71 21.46 -19.43
N ASP A 210 -15.18 22.18 -20.38
CA ASP A 210 -13.77 22.61 -20.38
C ASP A 210 -13.36 23.40 -19.13
N TYR A 211 -14.26 24.29 -18.65
CA TYR A 211 -14.00 25.03 -17.43
C TYR A 211 -13.97 24.13 -16.19
N GLN A 212 -14.79 23.08 -16.16
CA GLN A 212 -14.82 22.11 -15.05
C GLN A 212 -13.54 21.29 -15.01
N ARG A 213 -13.03 20.83 -16.17
CA ARG A 213 -11.75 20.15 -16.28
C ARG A 213 -10.62 21.02 -15.76
N THR A 214 -10.57 22.27 -16.22
CA THR A 214 -9.56 23.26 -15.78
C THR A 214 -9.68 23.55 -14.27
N THR A 215 -10.91 23.63 -13.73
CA THR A 215 -11.14 23.83 -12.30
C THR A 215 -10.64 22.65 -11.48
N ILE A 216 -10.94 21.41 -11.88
CA ILE A 216 -10.45 20.21 -11.23
C ILE A 216 -8.92 20.23 -11.14
N GLU A 217 -8.23 20.40 -12.27
CA GLU A 217 -6.77 20.39 -12.32
C GLU A 217 -6.17 21.46 -11.40
N LYS A 218 -6.72 22.68 -11.41
CA LYS A 218 -6.21 23.80 -10.60
C LYS A 218 -6.48 23.62 -9.11
N GLU A 219 -7.70 23.21 -8.74
CA GLU A 219 -8.06 23.03 -7.33
C GLU A 219 -7.31 21.87 -6.69
N PHE A 220 -7.11 20.77 -7.41
CA PHE A 220 -6.30 19.66 -6.92
C PHE A 220 -4.82 20.06 -6.78
N ALA A 221 -4.26 20.73 -7.79
CA ALA A 221 -2.88 21.20 -7.75
C ALA A 221 -2.63 22.23 -6.63
N TYR A 222 -3.64 23.03 -6.26
CA TYR A 222 -3.55 24.00 -5.19
C TYR A 222 -3.77 23.41 -3.80
N SER A 223 -4.80 22.56 -3.63
CA SER A 223 -5.27 22.14 -2.31
C SER A 223 -4.48 20.95 -1.74
N LEU A 224 -4.04 20.00 -2.57
CA LEU A 224 -3.34 18.81 -2.09
C LEU A 224 -1.99 19.11 -1.42
N PRO A 225 -1.13 19.99 -1.96
CA PRO A 225 0.12 20.36 -1.32
C PRO A 225 -0.05 21.02 0.06
N GLN A 226 -1.18 21.66 0.34
CA GLN A 226 -1.47 22.26 1.65
C GLN A 226 -1.58 21.21 2.77
N SER A 227 -1.88 19.96 2.44
CA SER A 227 -1.84 18.79 3.35
C SER A 227 -0.57 17.95 3.17
N ASN A 228 0.50 18.54 2.61
CA ASN A 228 1.75 17.83 2.29
C ASN A 228 1.54 16.58 1.41
N CYS A 229 0.45 16.54 0.61
CA CYS A 229 0.22 15.52 -0.39
C CYS A 229 0.93 15.88 -1.70
N GLU A 230 1.33 14.86 -2.47
CA GLU A 230 1.99 15.04 -3.77
C GLU A 230 1.17 14.35 -4.85
N ILE A 231 0.85 15.05 -5.94
CA ILE A 231 0.18 14.45 -7.09
C ILE A 231 1.24 13.78 -7.95
N GLU A 232 1.08 12.48 -8.21
CA GLU A 232 1.91 11.75 -9.18
C GLU A 232 1.23 11.73 -10.56
N ARG A 233 -0.10 11.58 -10.60
CA ARG A 233 -0.88 11.62 -11.84
C ARG A 233 -2.30 12.10 -11.55
N ILE A 234 -2.80 12.99 -12.41
CA ILE A 234 -4.21 13.34 -12.49
C ILE A 234 -4.65 13.28 -13.96
N ALA A 235 -5.75 12.59 -14.24
CA ALA A 235 -6.31 12.47 -15.57
C ALA A 235 -7.82 12.76 -15.51
N VAL A 236 -8.24 13.82 -16.20
CA VAL A 236 -9.64 14.21 -16.28
C VAL A 236 -10.23 13.68 -17.58
N GLY A 237 -10.97 12.56 -17.47
CA GLY A 237 -11.71 11.93 -18.56
C GLY A 237 -12.98 12.70 -18.93
N GLU A 238 -13.88 12.05 -19.69
CA GLU A 238 -15.15 12.67 -20.03
C GLU A 238 -16.08 12.80 -18.83
N GLN A 239 -16.22 11.73 -18.03
CA GLN A 239 -17.19 11.62 -16.94
C GLN A 239 -16.54 11.21 -15.61
N PHE A 240 -15.23 11.06 -15.55
CA PHE A 240 -14.51 10.65 -14.35
C PHE A 240 -13.13 11.30 -14.27
N VAL A 241 -12.59 11.31 -13.08
CA VAL A 241 -11.24 11.76 -12.77
C VAL A 241 -10.50 10.62 -12.09
N GLU A 242 -9.33 10.31 -12.61
CA GLU A 242 -8.36 9.42 -11.98
C GLU A 242 -7.28 10.27 -11.31
N LEU A 243 -7.02 10.00 -10.06
CA LEU A 243 -5.97 10.65 -9.29
C LEU A 243 -5.09 9.60 -8.66
N GLU A 244 -3.78 9.72 -8.86
CA GLU A 244 -2.77 8.99 -8.11
C GLU A 244 -1.92 10.00 -7.34
N PHE A 245 -1.84 9.82 -6.04
CA PHE A 245 -1.19 10.78 -5.17
C PHE A 245 -0.61 10.15 -3.91
N LEU A 246 0.39 10.80 -3.36
CA LEU A 246 1.08 10.44 -2.13
C LEU A 246 0.50 11.23 -0.96
N VAL A 247 0.17 10.53 0.11
CA VAL A 247 -0.44 11.09 1.33
C VAL A 247 0.41 10.72 2.53
N PRO A 248 0.81 11.69 3.39
CA PRO A 248 1.49 11.37 4.64
C PRO A 248 0.73 10.33 5.46
N VAL A 249 1.44 9.36 6.06
CA VAL A 249 0.84 8.24 6.82
C VAL A 249 -0.16 8.72 7.88
N LYS A 250 0.13 9.86 8.51
CA LYS A 250 -0.71 10.42 9.59
C LYS A 250 -1.83 11.34 9.10
N GLU A 251 -1.95 11.60 7.79
CA GLU A 251 -2.98 12.47 7.25
C GLU A 251 -4.28 11.69 6.97
N ASP A 252 -5.41 12.37 7.14
CA ASP A 252 -6.73 11.79 6.85
C ASP A 252 -7.07 11.97 5.37
N VAL A 253 -6.89 10.89 4.60
CA VAL A 253 -7.15 10.84 3.15
C VAL A 253 -8.56 11.30 2.81
N LYS A 254 -9.57 10.88 3.61
CA LYS A 254 -10.97 11.26 3.39
C LYS A 254 -11.15 12.76 3.54
N ARG A 255 -10.63 13.34 4.63
CA ARG A 255 -10.73 14.77 4.90
C ARG A 255 -10.07 15.61 3.80
N VAL A 256 -8.92 15.16 3.31
CA VAL A 256 -8.20 15.81 2.20
C VAL A 256 -9.03 15.82 0.93
N LEU A 257 -9.55 14.65 0.54
CA LEU A 257 -10.36 14.51 -0.68
C LEU A 257 -11.70 15.25 -0.58
N ASP A 258 -12.41 15.12 0.54
CA ASP A 258 -13.70 15.81 0.76
C ASP A 258 -13.51 17.33 0.64
N ARG A 259 -12.42 17.89 1.18
CA ARG A 259 -12.13 19.31 1.06
C ARG A 259 -11.96 19.73 -0.40
N VAL A 260 -11.11 19.04 -1.15
CA VAL A 260 -10.81 19.42 -2.54
C VAL A 260 -12.04 19.24 -3.46
N ILE A 261 -12.83 18.19 -3.25
CA ILE A 261 -14.09 17.98 -3.98
C ILE A 261 -15.08 19.11 -3.69
N ASN A 262 -15.18 19.53 -2.42
CA ASN A 262 -16.05 20.64 -2.04
C ASN A 262 -15.59 21.96 -2.67
N GLU A 263 -14.29 22.24 -2.72
CA GLU A 263 -13.76 23.44 -3.40
C GLU A 263 -14.12 23.44 -4.90
N CYS A 264 -13.91 22.32 -5.60
CA CYS A 264 -14.35 22.19 -7.00
C CYS A 264 -15.85 22.46 -7.15
N ASN A 265 -16.68 21.93 -6.27
CA ASN A 265 -18.13 22.01 -6.34
C ASN A 265 -18.69 23.42 -6.03
N GLN A 266 -17.89 24.34 -5.46
CA GLN A 266 -18.27 25.74 -5.36
C GLN A 266 -18.46 26.42 -6.72
N TYR A 267 -17.81 25.91 -7.76
CA TYR A 267 -17.88 26.42 -9.13
C TYR A 267 -18.98 25.79 -9.99
N GLY A 268 -19.87 24.96 -9.42
CA GLY A 268 -20.99 24.44 -10.20
C GLY A 268 -21.51 23.04 -9.83
N ASP A 269 -21.11 22.47 -8.69
CA ASP A 269 -21.61 21.19 -8.17
C ASP A 269 -21.56 20.03 -9.20
N PHE A 270 -20.41 19.84 -9.82
CA PHE A 270 -20.20 18.91 -10.95
C PHE A 270 -19.49 17.60 -10.57
N LEU A 271 -18.73 17.56 -9.46
CA LEU A 271 -18.16 16.33 -8.95
C LEU A 271 -19.13 15.60 -8.02
N SER A 272 -19.19 14.28 -8.17
CA SER A 272 -19.97 13.43 -7.29
C SER A 272 -19.39 13.40 -5.88
N ASP A 273 -20.27 13.36 -4.88
CA ASP A 273 -19.86 13.10 -3.48
C ASP A 273 -19.51 11.64 -3.24
N VAL A 274 -19.66 10.78 -4.23
CA VAL A 274 -19.27 9.37 -4.16
C VAL A 274 -18.02 9.15 -4.98
N TYR A 275 -16.98 8.64 -4.34
CA TYR A 275 -15.72 8.31 -4.98
C TYR A 275 -15.15 7.01 -4.43
N THR A 276 -14.26 6.39 -5.20
CA THR A 276 -13.55 5.16 -4.80
C THR A 276 -12.10 5.48 -4.52
N VAL A 277 -11.57 5.01 -3.40
CA VAL A 277 -10.15 5.14 -3.02
C VAL A 277 -9.58 3.76 -2.79
N THR A 278 -8.35 3.53 -3.25
CA THR A 278 -7.62 2.28 -2.98
C THR A 278 -6.12 2.54 -2.87
N ASN A 279 -5.44 1.71 -2.09
CA ASN A 279 -3.99 1.61 -2.03
C ASN A 279 -3.49 0.21 -2.42
N VAL A 280 -4.36 -0.59 -3.03
CA VAL A 280 -4.05 -1.98 -3.41
C VAL A 280 -3.51 -2.05 -4.83
N LYS A 281 -4.22 -1.44 -5.76
CA LYS A 281 -3.88 -1.40 -7.20
C LYS A 281 -4.61 -0.26 -7.88
N GLU A 282 -4.16 0.13 -9.07
CA GLU A 282 -4.95 0.95 -9.98
C GLU A 282 -6.14 0.14 -10.50
N LEU A 283 -7.25 0.83 -10.80
CA LEU A 283 -8.42 0.19 -11.39
C LEU A 283 -8.20 -0.03 -12.89
N THR A 284 -8.62 -1.21 -13.38
CA THR A 284 -8.62 -1.46 -14.82
C THR A 284 -9.79 -0.72 -15.50
N GLN A 285 -9.73 -0.56 -16.83
CA GLN A 285 -10.81 0.09 -17.58
C GLN A 285 -12.15 -0.65 -17.42
N GLU A 286 -12.11 -1.98 -17.30
CA GLU A 286 -13.28 -2.82 -17.05
C GLU A 286 -13.87 -2.53 -15.65
N GLU A 287 -13.01 -2.42 -14.63
CA GLU A 287 -13.44 -2.08 -13.26
C GLU A 287 -14.01 -0.66 -13.17
N ILE A 288 -13.41 0.30 -13.88
CA ILE A 288 -13.92 1.67 -13.98
C ILE A 288 -15.31 1.65 -14.65
N ALA A 289 -15.45 0.95 -15.79
CA ALA A 289 -16.74 0.83 -16.48
C ALA A 289 -17.81 0.17 -15.59
N GLU A 290 -17.46 -0.86 -14.81
CA GLU A 290 -18.38 -1.48 -13.85
C GLU A 290 -18.83 -0.50 -12.76
N ILE A 291 -17.92 0.32 -12.23
CA ILE A 291 -18.24 1.31 -11.21
C ILE A 291 -19.21 2.37 -11.78
N ILE A 292 -18.93 2.84 -13.00
CA ILE A 292 -19.79 3.79 -13.70
C ILE A 292 -21.20 3.21 -13.91
N ASN A 293 -21.31 1.94 -14.33
CA ASN A 293 -22.58 1.29 -14.61
C ASN A 293 -23.39 0.93 -13.33
N LYS A 294 -22.73 0.46 -12.27
CA LYS A 294 -23.39 0.08 -11.00
C LYS A 294 -24.05 1.26 -10.26
N ASP A 295 -23.57 2.48 -10.49
CA ASP A 295 -24.21 3.66 -9.92
C ASP A 295 -25.61 3.94 -10.51
N GLU A 296 -25.98 3.30 -11.63
CA GLU A 296 -27.32 3.38 -12.24
C GLU A 296 -28.38 2.54 -11.52
N SER A 297 -28.01 1.37 -11.00
CA SER A 297 -28.95 0.43 -10.41
C SER A 297 -29.60 0.93 -9.11
N PHE A 298 -29.00 1.90 -8.42
CA PHE A 298 -29.56 2.50 -7.21
C PHE A 298 -30.60 3.59 -7.45
N LYS A 299 -30.72 4.14 -8.67
CA LYS A 299 -31.68 5.19 -9.00
C LYS A 299 -32.99 4.68 -9.62
N THR A 300 -33.05 3.43 -10.08
CA THR A 300 -34.24 2.82 -10.70
C THR A 300 -35.11 2.03 -9.73
N SER A 301 -34.80 2.01 -8.43
CA SER A 301 -35.55 1.27 -7.39
C SER A 301 -36.25 2.18 -6.39
N ASN A 302 -36.62 3.41 -6.80
CA ASN A 302 -37.50 4.30 -6.03
C ASN A 302 -38.67 4.77 -6.87
#